data_fa186dc7ea9861c4afbff2e068612e89
#
_entry.id   fa186dc7ea9861c4afbff2e068612e89
#
_cell.length_a   1.000
_cell.length_b   1.000
_cell.length_c   1.000
_cell.angle_alpha   90.00
_cell.angle_beta   90.00
_cell.angle_gamma   90.00
#
_symmetry.space_group_name_H-M   'P 1'
#
loop_
_entity.id
_entity.type
_entity.pdbx_description
1 polymer ?
#
loop_
_entity_poly.entity_id
_entity_poly.type
_entity_poly.pdbx_seq_one_letter_code
_entity_poly.pdbx_strand_id
1 'polypeptide(L)'
;MSMSISSSGSFKNLDGWFTRMRRMNRLKEVLERYGVRGVDALSNATPEDTGETANSWKYRVVVDKTGWNIEWYNTNVVDGRNIAILIQYGHATGTGGYVVGRDYINPAMRPIFDEMAEELWKEVTK
;
A
#
# COMPACT_ATOMS: atom_id res chain seq x y z
N MET A 1 -0.38 6.43 0.96
CA MET A 1 0.53 5.69 0.06
C MET A 1 -0.29 4.71 -0.76
N SER A 2 -0.22 4.80 -2.07
CA SER A 2 -1.03 3.94 -2.93
C SER A 2 -0.37 3.70 -4.28
N MET A 3 -0.76 2.62 -4.92
CA MET A 3 -0.39 2.30 -6.30
C MET A 3 -1.66 1.92 -7.07
N SER A 4 -1.85 2.49 -8.27
CA SER A 4 -3.02 2.24 -9.09
C SER A 4 -2.67 1.49 -10.36
N ILE A 5 -3.51 0.53 -10.71
CA ILE A 5 -3.43 -0.20 -11.97
C ILE A 5 -4.79 -0.10 -12.66
N SER A 6 -4.80 0.40 -13.89
CA SER A 6 -6.04 0.48 -14.65
C SER A 6 -6.00 -0.47 -15.84
N SER A 7 -7.15 -1.06 -16.15
CA SER A 7 -7.33 -1.85 -17.36
C SER A 7 -8.61 -1.39 -18.06
N SER A 8 -8.54 -1.30 -19.37
CA SER A 8 -9.69 -0.95 -20.20
C SER A 8 -9.78 -1.88 -21.41
N GLY A 9 -10.98 -2.09 -21.91
CA GLY A 9 -11.19 -2.91 -23.10
C GLY A 9 -12.65 -3.30 -23.25
N SER A 10 -12.96 -3.86 -24.41
CA SER A 10 -14.30 -4.37 -24.68
C SER A 10 -14.28 -5.90 -24.80
N PHE A 11 -15.34 -6.54 -24.36
CA PHE A 11 -15.52 -7.99 -24.46
C PHE A 11 -16.29 -8.29 -25.73
N LYS A 12 -15.63 -8.86 -26.73
CA LYS A 12 -16.28 -9.21 -28.00
C LYS A 12 -16.74 -10.65 -28.05
N ASN A 13 -16.19 -11.51 -27.19
CA ASN A 13 -16.59 -12.91 -27.10
C ASN A 13 -16.32 -13.45 -25.71
N LEU A 14 -16.90 -14.61 -25.42
CA LEU A 14 -16.85 -15.24 -24.11
C LEU A 14 -15.44 -15.69 -23.73
N ASP A 15 -14.67 -16.23 -24.68
CA ASP A 15 -13.30 -16.68 -24.42
C ASP A 15 -12.38 -15.51 -24.02
N GLY A 16 -12.52 -14.37 -24.71
CA GLY A 16 -11.81 -13.16 -24.35
C GLY A 16 -12.16 -12.66 -22.96
N TRP A 17 -13.45 -12.74 -22.60
CA TRP A 17 -13.94 -12.38 -21.28
C TRP A 17 -13.32 -13.27 -20.20
N PHE A 18 -13.35 -14.59 -20.37
CA PHE A 18 -12.76 -15.53 -19.40
C PHE A 18 -11.24 -15.34 -19.27
N THR A 19 -10.54 -15.11 -20.36
CA THR A 19 -9.09 -14.85 -20.32
C THR A 19 -8.78 -13.60 -19.50
N ARG A 20 -9.57 -12.54 -19.71
CA ARG A 20 -9.42 -11.29 -18.96
C ARG A 20 -9.74 -11.47 -17.48
N MET A 21 -10.78 -12.23 -17.16
CA MET A 21 -11.14 -12.53 -15.77
C MET A 21 -10.03 -13.27 -15.05
N ARG A 22 -9.42 -14.28 -15.70
CA ARG A 22 -8.29 -15.00 -15.10
C ARG A 22 -7.09 -14.09 -14.86
N ARG A 23 -6.79 -13.17 -15.81
CA ARG A 23 -5.72 -12.20 -15.65
C ARG A 23 -5.99 -11.26 -14.48
N MET A 24 -7.22 -10.77 -14.37
CA MET A 24 -7.62 -9.89 -13.27
C MET A 24 -7.48 -10.58 -11.92
N ASN A 25 -7.86 -11.85 -11.83
CA ASN A 25 -7.70 -12.62 -10.60
C ASN A 25 -6.23 -12.77 -10.21
N ARG A 26 -5.34 -13.02 -11.18
CA ARG A 26 -3.90 -13.10 -10.91
C ARG A 26 -3.33 -11.76 -10.46
N LEU A 27 -3.77 -10.67 -11.06
CA LEU A 27 -3.36 -9.32 -10.62
C LEU A 27 -3.80 -9.06 -9.20
N LYS A 28 -5.02 -9.44 -8.84
CA LYS A 28 -5.53 -9.31 -7.49
C LYS A 28 -4.68 -10.10 -6.50
N GLU A 29 -4.33 -11.33 -6.84
CA GLU A 29 -3.48 -12.17 -5.98
C GLU A 29 -2.11 -11.54 -5.74
N VAL A 30 -1.52 -10.95 -6.77
CA VAL A 30 -0.25 -10.22 -6.63
C VAL A 30 -0.40 -9.05 -5.67
N LEU A 31 -1.44 -8.24 -5.85
CA LEU A 31 -1.70 -7.09 -4.98
C LEU A 31 -1.92 -7.50 -3.53
N GLU A 32 -2.70 -8.57 -3.29
CA GLU A 32 -2.95 -9.07 -1.94
C GLU A 32 -1.65 -9.56 -1.27
N ARG A 33 -0.82 -10.27 -2.01
CA ARG A 33 0.45 -10.77 -1.48
C ARG A 33 1.39 -9.64 -1.09
N TYR A 34 1.50 -8.62 -1.95
CA TYR A 34 2.33 -7.46 -1.64
C TYR A 34 1.71 -6.54 -0.61
N GLY A 35 0.38 -6.56 -0.48
CA GLY A 35 -0.31 -5.89 0.61
C GLY A 35 0.18 -6.39 1.96
N VAL A 36 0.20 -7.71 2.15
CA VAL A 36 0.71 -8.35 3.37
C VAL A 36 2.19 -8.03 3.59
N ARG A 37 3.00 -8.16 2.55
CA ARG A 37 4.44 -7.88 2.64
C ARG A 37 4.72 -6.42 3.00
N GLY A 38 3.91 -5.50 2.47
CA GLY A 38 4.02 -4.09 2.79
C GLY A 38 3.67 -3.79 4.24
N VAL A 39 2.63 -4.42 4.77
CA VAL A 39 2.28 -4.31 6.19
C VAL A 39 3.43 -4.79 7.06
N ASP A 40 4.03 -5.93 6.75
CA ASP A 40 5.16 -6.45 7.51
C ASP A 40 6.37 -5.51 7.45
N ALA A 41 6.67 -4.99 6.27
CA ALA A 41 7.79 -4.06 6.08
C ALA A 41 7.58 -2.77 6.87
N LEU A 42 6.38 -2.22 6.82
CA LEU A 42 6.03 -1.00 7.57
C LEU A 42 6.06 -1.24 9.07
N SER A 43 5.50 -2.37 9.53
CA SER A 43 5.51 -2.75 10.93
C SER A 43 6.95 -2.84 11.46
N ASN A 44 7.81 -3.53 10.73
CA ASN A 44 9.21 -3.71 11.12
C ASN A 44 10.01 -2.41 11.11
N ALA A 45 9.66 -1.48 10.23
CA ALA A 45 10.37 -0.20 10.09
C ALA A 45 9.88 0.86 11.09
N THR A 46 8.67 0.71 11.63
CA THR A 46 8.11 1.67 12.58
C THR A 46 8.93 1.69 13.86
N PRO A 47 9.30 2.87 14.38
CA PRO A 47 10.07 2.96 15.64
C PRO A 47 9.39 2.22 16.81
N GLU A 48 10.19 1.51 17.59
CA GLU A 48 9.69 0.60 18.64
C GLU A 48 8.97 1.28 19.80
N ASP A 49 9.35 2.52 20.14
CA ASP A 49 8.67 3.28 21.21
C ASP A 49 7.18 3.49 20.92
N THR A 50 6.74 3.16 19.71
CA THR A 50 5.36 3.27 19.29
C THR A 50 4.84 1.90 18.85
N GLY A 51 5.01 0.88 19.71
CA GLY A 51 4.59 -0.49 19.41
C GLY A 51 3.15 -0.59 18.94
N GLU A 52 2.25 0.23 19.46
CA GLU A 52 0.87 0.30 18.99
C GLU A 52 0.80 0.74 17.53
N THR A 53 1.59 1.73 17.14
CA THR A 53 1.67 2.17 15.74
C THR A 53 2.20 1.07 14.84
N ALA A 54 3.27 0.38 15.25
CA ALA A 54 3.85 -0.72 14.49
C ALA A 54 2.84 -1.84 14.25
N ASN A 55 1.94 -2.08 15.19
CA ASN A 55 0.94 -3.15 15.10
C ASN A 55 -0.37 -2.72 14.44
N SER A 56 -0.48 -1.47 14.02
CA SER A 56 -1.73 -0.91 13.48
C SER A 56 -1.70 -0.71 11.96
N TRP A 57 -0.70 -1.20 11.27
CA TRP A 57 -0.63 -1.13 9.81
C TRP A 57 -1.61 -2.10 9.18
N LYS A 58 -2.32 -1.62 8.17
CA LYS A 58 -3.30 -2.39 7.38
C LYS A 58 -3.12 -2.08 5.91
N TYR A 59 -3.66 -2.93 5.07
CA TYR A 59 -3.77 -2.63 3.65
C TYR A 59 -5.17 -2.93 3.16
N ARG A 60 -5.51 -2.36 2.02
CA ARG A 60 -6.72 -2.73 1.31
C ARG A 60 -6.50 -2.63 -0.19
N VAL A 61 -7.16 -3.50 -0.93
CA VAL A 61 -7.21 -3.47 -2.39
C VAL A 61 -8.60 -2.98 -2.78
N VAL A 62 -8.64 -1.91 -3.56
CA VAL A 62 -9.89 -1.28 -3.99
C VAL A 62 -9.97 -1.36 -5.51
N VAL A 63 -11.10 -1.83 -6.03
CA VAL A 63 -11.39 -1.87 -7.45
C VAL A 63 -12.48 -0.88 -7.75
N ASP A 64 -12.20 0.07 -8.61
CA ASP A 64 -13.17 1.10 -9.01
C ASP A 64 -13.15 1.30 -10.52
N LYS A 65 -13.84 2.34 -11.00
CA LYS A 65 -13.93 2.64 -12.44
C LYS A 65 -12.58 2.96 -13.08
N THR A 66 -11.62 3.43 -12.28
CA THR A 66 -10.29 3.82 -12.75
C THR A 66 -9.29 2.67 -12.72
N GLY A 67 -9.65 1.55 -12.09
CA GLY A 67 -8.83 0.35 -12.04
C GLY A 67 -8.62 -0.19 -10.63
N TRP A 68 -7.47 -0.83 -10.43
CA TRP A 68 -7.08 -1.44 -9.16
C TRP A 68 -6.19 -0.50 -8.39
N ASN A 69 -6.49 -0.34 -7.08
CA ASN A 69 -5.67 0.43 -6.17
C ASN A 69 -5.29 -0.42 -4.97
N ILE A 70 -4.06 -0.29 -4.50
CA ILE A 70 -3.66 -0.84 -3.21
C ILE A 70 -3.23 0.31 -2.31
N GLU A 71 -3.73 0.30 -1.08
CA GLU A 71 -3.45 1.35 -0.10
C GLU A 71 -2.98 0.72 1.19
N TRP A 72 -1.94 1.30 1.78
CA TRP A 72 -1.53 0.97 3.14
C TRP A 72 -1.88 2.14 4.05
N TYR A 73 -2.42 1.83 5.20
CA TYR A 73 -2.84 2.85 6.17
C TYR A 73 -2.60 2.35 7.58
N ASN A 74 -2.58 3.29 8.52
CA ASN A 74 -2.39 2.98 9.93
C ASN A 74 -3.61 3.42 10.72
N THR A 75 -4.12 2.53 11.57
CA THR A 75 -5.34 2.78 12.34
C THR A 75 -5.07 3.45 13.68
N ASN A 76 -3.81 3.67 14.06
CA ASN A 76 -3.48 4.34 15.31
C ASN A 76 -3.66 5.85 15.14
N VAL A 77 -4.84 6.33 15.49
CA VAL A 77 -5.21 7.75 15.45
C VAL A 77 -5.50 8.19 16.89
N VAL A 78 -4.81 9.22 17.35
CA VAL A 78 -4.95 9.78 18.70
C VAL A 78 -5.28 11.27 18.55
N ASP A 79 -6.37 11.70 19.15
CA ASP A 79 -6.86 13.09 19.10
C ASP A 79 -6.96 13.61 17.65
N GLY A 80 -7.47 12.76 16.74
CA GLY A 80 -7.63 13.10 15.35
C GLY A 80 -6.34 13.08 14.52
N ARG A 81 -5.21 12.67 15.11
CA ARG A 81 -3.91 12.66 14.44
C ARG A 81 -3.45 11.23 14.15
N ASN A 82 -3.04 11.00 12.91
CA ASN A 82 -2.45 9.72 12.53
C ASN A 82 -0.99 9.69 13.00
N ILE A 83 -0.70 8.85 13.97
CA ILE A 83 0.60 8.81 14.63
C ILE A 83 1.71 8.36 13.67
N ALA A 84 1.43 7.39 12.80
CA ALA A 84 2.42 6.91 11.82
C ALA A 84 2.93 8.04 10.91
N ILE A 85 2.04 8.93 10.50
CA ILE A 85 2.36 10.07 9.65
C ILE A 85 3.15 11.14 10.44
N LEU A 86 2.78 11.37 11.69
CA LEU A 86 3.51 12.31 12.55
C LEU A 86 4.97 11.87 12.74
N ILE A 87 5.20 10.57 12.91
CA ILE A 87 6.55 10.02 13.03
C ILE A 87 7.35 10.26 11.75
N GLN A 88 6.72 10.02 10.60
CA GLN A 88 7.36 10.16 9.28
C GLN A 88 7.80 11.60 9.00
N TYR A 89 6.92 12.57 9.26
CA TYR A 89 7.13 13.96 8.84
C TYR A 89 7.51 14.91 9.96
N GLY A 90 7.38 14.46 11.21
CA GLY A 90 7.57 15.33 12.36
C GLY A 90 6.35 16.19 12.63
N HIS A 91 6.37 16.89 13.75
CA HIS A 91 5.23 17.73 14.14
C HIS A 91 5.64 18.74 15.21
N ALA A 92 4.86 19.82 15.30
CA ALA A 92 5.01 20.78 16.38
C ALA A 92 4.42 20.21 17.68
N THR A 93 5.07 20.48 18.79
CA THR A 93 4.52 20.19 20.11
C THR A 93 3.67 21.37 20.56
N GLY A 94 2.71 21.20 21.42
CA GLY A 94 1.86 22.30 21.89
C GLY A 94 2.58 23.33 22.76
N THR A 95 3.87 23.13 23.04
CA THR A 95 4.66 23.98 23.96
C THR A 95 5.75 24.78 23.26
N GLY A 96 5.67 24.93 21.94
CA GLY A 96 6.64 25.71 21.16
C GLY A 96 7.84 24.92 20.64
N GLY A 97 7.88 23.61 20.89
CA GLY A 97 8.91 22.72 20.36
C GLY A 97 8.50 22.06 19.04
N TYR A 98 9.44 21.26 18.52
CA TYR A 98 9.20 20.51 17.29
C TYR A 98 9.88 19.14 17.39
N VAL A 99 9.17 18.09 16.98
CA VAL A 99 9.73 16.74 16.87
C VAL A 99 10.10 16.51 15.41
N VAL A 100 11.38 16.22 15.18
CA VAL A 100 11.89 16.00 13.82
C VAL A 100 11.36 14.68 13.27
N GLY A 101 10.93 14.70 12.01
CA GLY A 101 10.45 13.49 11.32
C GLY A 101 11.58 12.49 11.07
N ARG A 102 11.17 11.25 10.89
CA ARG A 102 12.07 10.14 10.57
C ARG A 102 11.52 9.41 9.36
N ASP A 103 12.22 9.50 8.24
CA ASP A 103 11.79 8.83 7.00
C ASP A 103 11.99 7.32 7.12
N TYR A 104 10.96 6.62 7.55
CA TYR A 104 10.96 5.16 7.67
C TYR A 104 10.05 4.49 6.65
N ILE A 105 8.98 5.18 6.22
CA ILE A 105 7.98 4.63 5.31
C ILE A 105 8.57 4.42 3.92
N ASN A 106 9.23 5.44 3.36
CA ASN A 106 9.75 5.37 2.00
C ASN A 106 10.82 4.28 1.81
N PRO A 107 11.84 4.17 2.69
CA PRO A 107 12.81 3.08 2.56
C PRO A 107 12.19 1.69 2.73
N ALA A 108 11.19 1.55 3.61
CA ALA A 108 10.51 0.27 3.84
C ALA A 108 9.72 -0.18 2.60
N MET A 109 9.06 0.76 1.94
CA MET A 109 8.15 0.46 0.85
C MET A 109 8.79 0.43 -0.54
N ARG A 110 9.97 1.04 -0.70
CA ARG A 110 10.64 1.06 -2.00
C ARG A 110 10.84 -0.33 -2.61
N PRO A 111 11.44 -1.31 -1.89
CA PRO A 111 11.60 -2.65 -2.45
C PRO A 111 10.25 -3.34 -2.68
N ILE A 112 9.25 -3.07 -1.86
CA ILE A 112 7.91 -3.62 -2.04
C ILE A 112 7.30 -3.12 -3.37
N PHE A 113 7.37 -1.82 -3.62
CA PHE A 113 6.87 -1.23 -4.87
C PHE A 113 7.63 -1.75 -6.08
N ASP A 114 8.96 -1.84 -6.00
CA ASP A 114 9.78 -2.29 -7.11
C ASP A 114 9.49 -3.74 -7.48
N GLU A 115 9.43 -4.63 -6.50
CA GLU A 115 9.11 -6.05 -6.73
C GLU A 115 7.68 -6.23 -7.23
N MET A 116 6.74 -5.51 -6.64
CA MET A 116 5.34 -5.59 -7.06
C MET A 116 5.16 -5.12 -8.50
N ALA A 117 5.79 -4.00 -8.85
CA ALA A 117 5.72 -3.47 -10.20
C ALA A 117 6.29 -4.47 -11.22
N GLU A 118 7.39 -5.13 -10.89
CA GLU A 118 7.99 -6.15 -11.75
C GLU A 118 7.06 -7.34 -11.95
N GLU A 119 6.47 -7.86 -10.87
CA GLU A 119 5.54 -8.98 -10.99
C GLU A 119 4.27 -8.62 -11.75
N LEU A 120 3.72 -7.44 -11.52
CA LEU A 120 2.54 -6.96 -12.25
C LEU A 120 2.85 -6.80 -13.74
N TRP A 121 4.03 -6.30 -14.07
CA TRP A 121 4.46 -6.18 -15.46
C TRP A 121 4.52 -7.55 -16.14
N LYS A 122 5.05 -8.57 -15.46
CA LYS A 122 5.09 -9.93 -15.99
C LYS A 122 3.68 -10.48 -16.25
N GLU A 123 2.73 -10.19 -15.38
CA GLU A 123 1.35 -10.65 -15.56
C GLU A 123 0.65 -9.99 -16.75
N VAL A 124 0.86 -8.68 -16.94
CA VAL A 124 0.18 -7.96 -18.04
C VAL A 124 0.85 -8.17 -19.39
N THR A 125 2.08 -8.68 -19.43
CA THR A 125 2.82 -8.93 -20.67
C THR A 125 2.84 -10.39 -21.10
N LYS A 126 2.17 -11.26 -20.37
CA LYS A 126 2.01 -12.69 -20.75
C LYS A 126 1.14 -12.86 -21.97
#